data_b19048d4e8b2f4934103cb38a2debb2f
#
_entry.id   b19048d4e8b2f4934103cb38a2debb2f
#
_cell.length_a   1.000
_cell.length_b   1.000
_cell.length_c   1.000
_cell.angle_alpha   90.00
_cell.angle_beta   90.00
_cell.angle_gamma   90.00
#
_symmetry.space_group_name_H-M   'P 1'
#
loop_
_entity.id
_entity.type
_entity.pdbx_description
1 polymer ?
#
loop_
_entity_poly.entity_id
_entity_poly.type
_entity_poly.pdbx_seq_one_letter_code
_entity_poly.pdbx_strand_id
1 'polypeptide(L)'
;MVTKEEILEALQAVEDPEIGMDVVNLGLVYDVQINNDNVYIKMTMTAPTCPVTPWILSEVQKIVENMAGVEMADVELVWEPPWNPSMMSEVARDALNM
;
A
#
# COMPACT_ATOMS: atom_id res chain seq x y z
N MET A 1 -6.22 -7.37 18.62
CA MET A 1 -6.32 -6.06 17.94
C MET A 1 -5.25 -5.96 16.86
N VAL A 2 -5.62 -5.57 15.66
CA VAL A 2 -4.68 -5.44 14.55
C VAL A 2 -3.74 -4.26 14.80
N THR A 3 -2.48 -4.38 14.35
CA THR A 3 -1.50 -3.31 14.47
C THR A 3 -1.10 -2.80 13.08
N LYS A 4 -0.51 -1.61 13.06
CA LYS A 4 -0.01 -1.02 11.82
C LYS A 4 1.05 -1.91 11.17
N GLU A 5 1.93 -2.48 11.96
CA GLU A 5 2.99 -3.38 11.49
C GLU A 5 2.40 -4.63 10.83
N GLU A 6 1.35 -5.19 11.42
CA GLU A 6 0.68 -6.35 10.85
C GLU A 6 0.05 -6.01 9.49
N ILE A 7 -0.55 -4.82 9.39
CA ILE A 7 -1.15 -4.37 8.15
C ILE A 7 -0.08 -4.17 7.07
N LEU A 8 1.02 -3.51 7.40
CA LEU A 8 2.10 -3.28 6.44
C LEU A 8 2.72 -4.59 5.99
N GLU A 9 2.89 -5.55 6.90
CA GLU A 9 3.40 -6.87 6.54
C GLU A 9 2.46 -7.58 5.58
N ALA A 10 1.16 -7.54 5.84
CA ALA A 10 0.17 -8.16 4.96
C ALA A 10 0.16 -7.51 3.57
N LEU A 11 0.36 -6.21 3.50
CA LEU A 11 0.35 -5.48 2.23
C LEU A 11 1.58 -5.78 1.37
N GLN A 12 2.62 -6.40 1.92
CA GLN A 12 3.76 -6.85 1.11
C GLN A 12 3.36 -7.95 0.12
N ALA A 13 2.18 -8.53 0.27
CA ALA A 13 1.64 -9.47 -0.70
C ALA A 13 1.06 -8.80 -1.94
N VAL A 14 0.86 -7.48 -1.92
CA VAL A 14 0.32 -6.72 -3.06
C VAL A 14 1.48 -6.14 -3.85
N GLU A 15 1.68 -6.64 -5.08
CA GLU A 15 2.74 -6.18 -5.96
C GLU A 15 2.18 -5.36 -7.11
N ASP A 16 2.91 -4.31 -7.49
CA ASP A 16 2.62 -3.60 -8.72
C ASP A 16 3.12 -4.46 -9.88
N PRO A 17 2.22 -4.99 -10.74
CA PRO A 17 2.65 -5.90 -11.80
C PRO A 17 3.52 -5.25 -12.86
N GLU A 18 3.51 -3.94 -12.96
CA GLU A 18 4.35 -3.23 -13.92
C GLU A 18 5.80 -3.09 -13.44
N ILE A 19 6.00 -3.11 -12.12
CA ILE A 19 7.32 -2.92 -11.52
C ILE A 19 7.84 -4.23 -10.92
N GLY A 20 6.94 -5.08 -10.42
CA GLY A 20 7.32 -6.35 -9.81
C GLY A 20 7.78 -6.21 -8.36
N MET A 21 7.37 -5.14 -7.69
CA MET A 21 7.72 -4.88 -6.29
C MET A 21 6.45 -4.57 -5.51
N ASP A 22 6.42 -4.94 -4.23
CA ASP A 22 5.25 -4.71 -3.39
C ASP A 22 5.05 -3.23 -3.08
N VAL A 23 3.81 -2.87 -2.81
CA VAL A 23 3.42 -1.46 -2.60
C VAL A 23 4.06 -0.83 -1.37
N VAL A 24 4.39 -1.63 -0.35
CA VAL A 24 5.03 -1.11 0.86
C VAL A 24 6.47 -0.70 0.58
N ASN A 25 7.24 -1.57 -0.07
CA ASN A 25 8.63 -1.27 -0.40
C ASN A 25 8.76 -0.18 -1.46
N LEU A 26 7.75 -0.03 -2.32
CA LEU A 26 7.73 1.07 -3.29
C LEU A 26 7.47 2.42 -2.63
N GLY A 27 7.04 2.44 -1.36
CA GLY A 27 6.71 3.68 -0.68
C GLY A 27 5.37 4.24 -1.08
N LEU A 28 4.44 3.40 -1.55
CA LEU A 28 3.12 3.84 -2.00
C LEU A 28 2.12 3.99 -0.86
N VAL A 29 2.37 3.35 0.28
CA VAL A 29 1.49 3.44 1.45
C VAL A 29 1.96 4.61 2.31
N TYR A 30 1.17 5.68 2.34
CA TYR A 30 1.53 6.90 3.04
C TYR A 30 1.10 6.92 4.50
N ASP A 31 -0.05 6.36 4.81
CA ASP A 31 -0.56 6.39 6.17
C ASP A 31 -1.47 5.20 6.42
N VAL A 32 -1.46 4.71 7.65
CA VAL A 32 -2.35 3.65 8.12
C VAL A 32 -2.91 4.11 9.45
N GLN A 33 -4.23 4.29 9.51
CA GLN A 33 -4.91 4.68 10.73
C GLN A 33 -5.84 3.56 11.16
N ILE A 34 -5.79 3.21 12.43
CA ILE A 34 -6.61 2.16 13.00
C ILE A 34 -7.50 2.80 14.06
N ASN A 35 -8.82 2.64 13.89
CA ASN A 35 -9.81 3.13 14.83
C ASN A 35 -10.72 1.97 15.21
N ASN A 36 -10.45 1.35 16.35
CA ASN A 36 -11.12 0.11 16.79
C ASN A 36 -10.88 -0.99 15.75
N ASP A 37 -11.95 -1.45 15.08
CA ASP A 37 -11.88 -2.50 14.07
C ASP A 37 -11.86 -1.93 12.66
N ASN A 38 -11.84 -0.61 12.51
CA ASN A 38 -11.83 0.06 11.23
C ASN A 38 -10.41 0.50 10.87
N VAL A 39 -10.02 0.25 9.63
CA VAL A 39 -8.68 0.60 9.13
C VAL A 39 -8.82 1.56 7.97
N TYR A 40 -8.07 2.66 8.02
CA TYR A 40 -8.04 3.67 6.96
C TYR A 40 -6.62 3.75 6.41
N ILE A 41 -6.48 3.55 5.12
CA ILE A 41 -5.17 3.54 4.45
C ILE A 41 -5.15 4.64 3.41
N LYS A 42 -4.10 5.48 3.45
CA LYS A 42 -3.83 6.45 2.39
C LYS A 42 -2.65 5.95 1.59
N MET A 43 -2.82 5.85 0.28
CA MET A 43 -1.76 5.40 -0.59
C MET A 43 -1.77 6.15 -1.91
N THR A 44 -0.68 6.07 -2.63
CA THR A 44 -0.53 6.70 -3.92
C THR A 44 -0.06 5.68 -4.96
N MET A 45 0.13 6.14 -6.19
CA MET A 45 0.67 5.33 -7.28
C MET A 45 1.88 6.04 -7.89
N THR A 46 2.67 5.28 -8.64
CA THR A 46 3.88 5.82 -9.27
C THR A 46 3.55 6.78 -10.42
N ALA A 47 2.38 6.63 -11.02
CA ALA A 47 1.94 7.50 -12.11
C ALA A 47 0.42 7.65 -12.10
N PRO A 48 -0.11 8.85 -12.44
CA PRO A 48 -1.55 9.07 -12.45
C PRO A 48 -2.31 8.27 -13.51
N THR A 49 -1.62 7.78 -14.52
CA THR A 49 -2.23 7.03 -15.63
C THR A 49 -1.99 5.52 -15.53
N CYS A 50 -1.66 5.02 -14.34
CA CYS A 50 -1.42 3.60 -14.15
C CYS A 50 -2.71 2.81 -14.36
N PRO A 51 -2.77 1.90 -15.37
CA PRO A 51 -4.02 1.19 -15.67
C PRO A 51 -4.40 0.14 -14.64
N VAL A 52 -3.47 -0.24 -13.76
CA VAL A 52 -3.72 -1.24 -12.72
C VAL A 52 -4.11 -0.64 -11.38
N THR A 53 -4.24 0.69 -11.30
CA THR A 53 -4.57 1.38 -10.05
C THR A 53 -5.84 0.82 -9.39
N PRO A 54 -6.99 0.67 -10.10
CA PRO A 54 -8.19 0.13 -9.46
C PRO A 54 -7.99 -1.26 -8.91
N TRP A 55 -7.21 -2.10 -9.61
CA TRP A 55 -6.92 -3.45 -9.16
C TRP A 55 -6.09 -3.45 -7.87
N ILE A 56 -5.05 -2.61 -7.83
CA ILE A 56 -4.17 -2.51 -6.65
C ILE A 56 -4.97 -2.04 -5.43
N LEU A 57 -5.80 -1.00 -5.59
CA LEU A 57 -6.62 -0.51 -4.48
C LEU A 57 -7.57 -1.59 -3.98
N SER A 58 -8.17 -2.34 -4.89
CA SER A 58 -9.07 -3.44 -4.54
C SER A 58 -8.34 -4.55 -3.79
N GLU A 59 -7.13 -4.90 -4.22
CA GLU A 59 -6.34 -5.94 -3.55
C GLU A 59 -5.93 -5.51 -2.15
N VAL A 60 -5.51 -4.25 -1.97
CA VAL A 60 -5.16 -3.73 -0.66
C VAL A 60 -6.37 -3.82 0.28
N GLN A 61 -7.53 -3.38 -0.19
CA GLN A 61 -8.75 -3.41 0.61
C GLN A 61 -9.12 -4.85 1.01
N LYS A 62 -9.09 -5.77 0.07
CA LYS A 62 -9.43 -7.16 0.32
C LYS A 62 -8.51 -7.81 1.35
N ILE A 63 -7.21 -7.59 1.21
CA ILE A 63 -6.24 -8.19 2.11
C ILE A 63 -6.45 -7.68 3.53
N VAL A 64 -6.65 -6.38 3.70
CA VAL A 64 -6.84 -5.80 5.03
C VAL A 64 -8.17 -6.24 5.62
N GLU A 65 -9.24 -6.28 4.84
CA GLU A 65 -10.55 -6.71 5.34
C GLU A 65 -10.57 -8.17 5.78
N ASN A 66 -9.70 -8.99 5.23
CA ASN A 66 -9.61 -10.40 5.59
C ASN A 66 -8.71 -10.66 6.80
N MET A 67 -8.09 -9.63 7.33
CA MET A 67 -7.24 -9.78 8.52
C MET A 67 -8.08 -9.93 9.78
N ALA A 68 -7.60 -10.75 10.73
CA ALA A 68 -8.25 -10.90 12.01
C ALA A 68 -8.24 -9.55 12.76
N GLY A 69 -9.40 -9.18 13.32
CA GLY A 69 -9.51 -7.92 14.04
C GLY A 69 -9.89 -6.72 13.18
N VAL A 70 -10.10 -6.92 11.89
CA VAL A 70 -10.51 -5.86 10.97
C VAL A 70 -11.95 -6.10 10.55
N GLU A 71 -12.83 -5.15 10.83
CA GLU A 71 -14.22 -5.19 10.40
C GLU A 71 -14.42 -4.49 9.08
N MET A 72 -13.73 -3.34 8.89
CA MET A 72 -13.85 -2.54 7.69
C MET A 72 -12.50 -1.96 7.32
N ALA A 73 -12.22 -1.92 6.02
CA ALA A 73 -11.04 -1.25 5.51
C ALA A 73 -11.46 -0.25 4.44
N ASP A 74 -10.88 0.95 4.49
CA ASP A 74 -11.09 1.99 3.51
C ASP A 74 -9.73 2.42 2.97
N VAL A 75 -9.61 2.48 1.65
CA VAL A 75 -8.36 2.85 0.98
C VAL A 75 -8.60 4.11 0.17
N GLU A 76 -7.85 5.15 0.49
CA GLU A 76 -7.95 6.43 -0.21
C GLU A 76 -6.72 6.63 -1.08
N LEU A 77 -6.95 6.92 -2.37
CA LEU A 77 -5.87 7.26 -3.29
C LEU A 77 -5.58 8.75 -3.17
N VAL A 78 -4.32 9.09 -2.86
CA VAL A 78 -3.90 10.49 -2.69
C VAL A 78 -2.72 10.76 -3.62
N TRP A 79 -2.57 12.01 -4.05
CA TRP A 79 -1.50 12.44 -4.94
C TRP A 79 -0.57 13.45 -4.29
N GLU A 80 -0.78 13.75 -3.00
CA GLU A 80 0.05 14.66 -2.24
C GLU A 80 0.58 13.98 -0.98
N PRO A 81 1.90 14.02 -0.73
CA PRO A 81 2.93 14.53 -1.64
C PRO A 81 3.10 13.61 -2.86
N PRO A 82 3.58 14.15 -3.99
CA PRO A 82 3.78 13.32 -5.18
C PRO A 82 4.86 12.26 -4.92
N TRP A 83 4.63 11.05 -5.41
CA TRP A 83 5.57 9.96 -5.23
C TRP A 83 6.84 10.20 -6.05
N ASN A 84 7.99 9.80 -5.50
CA ASN A 84 9.26 9.81 -6.21
C ASN A 84 10.10 8.60 -5.76
N PRO A 85 11.12 8.22 -6.55
CA PRO A 85 11.91 7.01 -6.22
C PRO A 85 12.63 7.05 -4.87
N SER A 86 12.87 8.22 -4.30
CA SER A 86 13.52 8.32 -2.99
C SER A 86 12.62 7.81 -1.86
N MET A 87 11.33 7.64 -2.12
CA MET A 87 10.38 7.09 -1.14
C MET A 87 10.43 5.57 -1.05
N MET A 88 11.10 4.90 -1.99
CA MET A 88 11.26 3.46 -1.95
C MET A 88 12.17 3.05 -0.81
N SER A 89 11.93 1.83 -0.27
CA SER A 89 12.83 1.25 0.70
C SER A 89 14.18 0.97 0.07
N GLU A 90 15.21 0.79 0.91
CA GLU A 90 16.54 0.43 0.45
C GLU A 90 16.52 -0.88 -0.35
N VAL A 91 15.73 -1.85 0.12
CA VAL A 91 15.58 -3.13 -0.56
C VAL A 91 15.02 -2.95 -1.96
N ALA A 92 13.99 -2.12 -2.10
CA ALA A 92 13.37 -1.88 -3.40
C ALA A 92 14.32 -1.14 -4.36
N ARG A 93 15.04 -0.15 -3.85
CA ARG A 93 15.99 0.59 -4.68
C ARG A 93 17.12 -0.30 -5.17
N ASP A 94 17.62 -1.19 -4.32
CA ASP A 94 18.65 -2.15 -4.70
C ASP A 94 18.13 -3.12 -5.75
N ALA A 95 16.93 -3.67 -5.54
CA ALA A 95 16.33 -4.64 -6.45
C ALA A 95 16.04 -4.04 -7.83
N LEU A 96 15.67 -2.77 -7.89
CA LEU A 96 15.33 -2.09 -9.13
C LEU A 96 16.51 -1.30 -9.71
N ASN A 97 17.65 -1.33 -9.05
CA ASN A 97 18.87 -0.69 -9.51
C ASN A 97 18.73 0.84 -9.64
N MET A 98 18.07 1.45 -8.69
CA MET A 98 17.79 2.89 -8.70
C MET A 98 18.57 3.65 -7.65
#